data_a1f2a1da4d9ce4a582f5df444388d613
#
_entry.id   a1f2a1da4d9ce4a582f5df444388d613
#
_cell.length_a   1.000
_cell.length_b   1.000
_cell.length_c   1.000
_cell.angle_alpha   90.00
_cell.angle_beta   90.00
_cell.angle_gamma   90.00
#
_symmetry.space_group_name_H-M   'P 1'
#
loop_
_entity.id
_entity.type
_entity.pdbx_description
1 polymer ?
#
loop_
_entity_poly.entity_id
_entity_poly.type
_entity_poly.pdbx_seq_one_letter_code
_entity_poly.pdbx_strand_id
1 'polypeptide(L)'
;MKREDLINTKVYVDGRSAEIQEKLFRLGFSWFENKKKVKHTEAPFLFMGKDNAGNMIITYLTSMEDFKKSTYREITVEDILNTPVEPEFKPYQKILGRDKNTEVWKCDLFGCYDSSRPFHPYTCVGKIYKKIIPYEGNEHLLNTTDDPDIDR
;
A
#
# COMPACT_ATOMS: atom_id res chain seq x y z
N MET A 1 -10.14 3.10 1.23
CA MET A 1 -9.84 1.73 0.73
C MET A 1 -8.43 1.39 1.17
N LYS A 2 -8.20 0.18 1.65
CA LYS A 2 -6.87 -0.33 2.01
C LYS A 2 -6.32 -1.14 0.83
N ARG A 3 -5.01 -1.38 0.80
CA ARG A 3 -4.41 -2.16 -0.30
C ARG A 3 -5.01 -3.57 -0.43
N GLU A 4 -5.38 -4.20 0.68
CA GLU A 4 -6.01 -5.52 0.68
C GLU A 4 -7.38 -5.52 0.00
N ASP A 5 -8.08 -4.39 0.04
CA ASP A 5 -9.38 -4.22 -0.64
C ASP A 5 -9.25 -4.21 -2.16
N LEU A 6 -8.04 -4.02 -2.69
CA LEU A 6 -7.76 -4.06 -4.12
C LEU A 6 -7.64 -5.48 -4.68
N ILE A 7 -7.51 -6.49 -3.81
CA ILE A 7 -7.44 -7.89 -4.25
C ILE A 7 -8.79 -8.32 -4.81
N ASN A 8 -8.77 -9.03 -5.94
CA ASN A 8 -9.96 -9.43 -6.70
C ASN A 8 -10.76 -8.24 -7.23
N THR A 9 -10.06 -7.21 -7.65
CA THR A 9 -10.65 -6.04 -8.32
C THR A 9 -10.15 -5.90 -9.76
N LYS A 10 -10.89 -5.14 -10.55
CA LYS A 10 -10.56 -4.81 -11.93
C LYS A 10 -10.80 -3.32 -12.19
N VAL A 11 -10.02 -2.75 -13.12
CA VAL A 11 -10.11 -1.33 -13.45
C VAL A 11 -9.94 -1.08 -14.94
N TYR A 12 -10.73 -0.13 -15.48
CA TYR A 12 -10.48 0.48 -16.77
C TYR A 12 -9.47 1.62 -16.59
N VAL A 13 -8.32 1.54 -17.26
CA VAL A 13 -7.19 2.44 -16.97
C VAL A 13 -7.32 3.83 -17.57
N ASP A 14 -8.19 4.01 -18.55
CA ASP A 14 -8.48 5.30 -19.20
C ASP A 14 -7.21 6.07 -19.62
N GLY A 15 -6.26 5.39 -20.25
CA GLY A 15 -5.00 5.97 -20.68
C GLY A 15 -3.97 6.24 -19.56
N ARG A 16 -4.30 5.90 -18.31
CA ARG A 16 -3.45 6.15 -17.13
C ARG A 16 -2.72 4.91 -16.61
N SER A 17 -2.50 3.93 -17.49
CA SER A 17 -1.93 2.64 -17.07
C SER A 17 -0.58 2.76 -16.37
N ALA A 18 0.33 3.59 -16.88
CA ALA A 18 1.64 3.76 -16.27
C ALA A 18 1.54 4.30 -14.84
N GLU A 19 0.75 5.33 -14.62
CA GLU A 19 0.52 5.94 -13.29
C GLU A 19 -0.08 4.92 -12.31
N ILE A 20 -1.09 4.17 -12.77
CA ILE A 20 -1.74 3.13 -11.96
C ILE A 20 -0.75 2.04 -11.59
N GLN A 21 0.05 1.56 -12.56
CA GLN A 21 1.04 0.51 -12.31
C GLN A 21 2.09 0.96 -11.29
N GLU A 22 2.62 2.17 -11.42
CA GLU A 22 3.58 2.72 -10.45
C GLU A 22 2.99 2.78 -9.04
N LYS A 23 1.73 3.19 -8.91
CA LYS A 23 1.03 3.18 -7.63
C LYS A 23 0.86 1.76 -7.09
N LEU A 24 0.44 0.82 -7.93
CA LEU A 24 0.27 -0.58 -7.55
C LEU A 24 1.60 -1.21 -7.08
N PHE A 25 2.71 -0.89 -7.74
CA PHE A 25 4.04 -1.36 -7.30
C PHE A 25 4.38 -0.87 -5.90
N ARG A 26 4.09 0.40 -5.61
CA ARG A 26 4.28 0.96 -4.26
C ARG A 26 3.35 0.32 -3.22
N LEU A 27 2.19 -0.17 -3.64
CA LEU A 27 1.25 -0.91 -2.78
C LEU A 27 1.62 -2.38 -2.62
N GLY A 28 2.70 -2.84 -3.23
CA GLY A 28 3.19 -4.22 -3.10
C GLY A 28 2.71 -5.19 -4.18
N PHE A 29 1.96 -4.71 -5.18
CA PHE A 29 1.63 -5.51 -6.36
C PHE A 29 2.80 -5.57 -7.32
N SER A 30 2.87 -6.64 -8.11
CA SER A 30 3.88 -6.83 -9.15
C SER A 30 3.31 -7.66 -10.30
N TRP A 31 3.97 -7.58 -11.45
CA TRP A 31 3.77 -8.58 -12.49
C TRP A 31 4.34 -9.94 -12.05
N PHE A 32 4.05 -10.97 -12.82
CA PHE A 32 4.62 -12.29 -12.58
C PHE A 32 6.14 -12.21 -12.32
N GLU A 33 6.67 -13.10 -11.50
CA GLU A 33 8.07 -13.14 -11.09
C GLU A 33 8.55 -11.89 -10.33
N ASN A 34 7.65 -11.23 -9.60
CA ASN A 34 7.94 -10.03 -8.78
C ASN A 34 8.49 -8.84 -9.59
N LYS A 35 8.14 -8.75 -10.87
CA LYS A 35 8.60 -7.65 -11.73
C LYS A 35 7.78 -6.38 -11.47
N LYS A 36 8.49 -5.29 -11.17
CA LYS A 36 7.92 -3.96 -10.92
C LYS A 36 8.39 -2.95 -11.97
N LYS A 37 8.17 -3.25 -13.22
CA LYS A 37 8.45 -2.37 -14.36
C LYS A 37 7.17 -2.10 -15.12
N VAL A 38 6.89 -0.83 -15.43
CA VAL A 38 5.73 -0.45 -16.25
C VAL A 38 5.80 -1.13 -17.61
N LYS A 39 4.73 -1.83 -17.96
CA LYS A 39 4.58 -2.54 -19.25
C LYS A 39 3.11 -2.72 -19.59
N HIS A 40 2.82 -3.15 -20.81
CA HIS A 40 1.45 -3.37 -21.31
C HIS A 40 0.55 -2.13 -21.14
N THR A 41 1.11 -0.93 -21.37
CA THR A 41 0.40 0.34 -21.25
C THR A 41 -0.72 0.53 -22.28
N GLU A 42 -0.66 -0.25 -23.36
CA GLU A 42 -1.70 -0.32 -24.40
C GLU A 42 -2.95 -1.09 -23.94
N ALA A 43 -2.84 -1.94 -22.95
CA ALA A 43 -3.97 -2.72 -22.44
C ALA A 43 -4.93 -1.82 -21.66
N PRO A 44 -6.23 -1.80 -22.00
CA PRO A 44 -7.19 -0.91 -21.36
C PRO A 44 -7.64 -1.36 -19.97
N PHE A 45 -7.40 -2.61 -19.59
CA PHE A 45 -7.88 -3.20 -18.35
C PHE A 45 -6.77 -3.84 -17.56
N LEU A 46 -6.76 -3.56 -16.24
CA LEU A 46 -5.91 -4.22 -15.28
C LEU A 46 -6.73 -4.98 -14.24
N PHE A 47 -6.19 -6.08 -13.78
CA PHE A 47 -6.75 -6.93 -12.74
C PHE A 47 -5.74 -7.04 -11.60
N MET A 48 -6.22 -6.92 -10.38
CA MET A 48 -5.44 -7.08 -9.17
C MET A 48 -5.90 -8.34 -8.44
N GLY A 49 -4.99 -9.26 -8.18
CA GLY A 49 -5.30 -10.52 -7.53
C GLY A 49 -4.14 -11.07 -6.72
N LYS A 50 -4.24 -12.36 -6.40
CA LYS A 50 -3.16 -13.12 -5.77
C LYS A 50 -2.82 -14.34 -6.63
N ASP A 51 -1.54 -14.69 -6.68
CA ASP A 51 -1.10 -15.96 -7.23
C ASP A 51 -1.28 -17.11 -6.23
N ASN A 52 -0.91 -18.33 -6.64
CA ASN A 52 -1.03 -19.51 -5.79
C ASN A 52 -0.12 -19.47 -4.55
N ALA A 53 0.94 -18.68 -4.58
CA ALA A 53 1.85 -18.46 -3.45
C ALA A 53 1.41 -17.32 -2.53
N GLY A 54 0.29 -16.65 -2.83
CA GLY A 54 -0.23 -15.53 -2.04
C GLY A 54 0.38 -14.17 -2.39
N ASN A 55 1.20 -14.07 -3.44
CA ASN A 55 1.76 -12.79 -3.89
C ASN A 55 0.68 -11.96 -4.57
N MET A 56 0.65 -10.65 -4.29
CA MET A 56 -0.24 -9.72 -4.96
C MET A 56 0.26 -9.44 -6.38
N ILE A 57 -0.55 -9.77 -7.36
CA ILE A 57 -0.18 -9.67 -8.78
C ILE A 57 -1.09 -8.77 -9.58
N ILE A 58 -0.53 -8.21 -10.63
CA ILE A 58 -1.24 -7.46 -11.67
C ILE A 58 -1.32 -8.36 -12.91
N THR A 59 -2.49 -8.41 -13.53
CA THR A 59 -2.68 -8.99 -14.85
C THR A 59 -3.43 -8.01 -15.74
N TYR A 60 -3.50 -8.27 -17.04
CA TYR A 60 -4.17 -7.38 -17.98
C TYR A 60 -5.09 -8.12 -18.94
N LEU A 61 -6.10 -7.42 -19.43
CA LEU A 61 -6.93 -7.86 -20.55
C LEU A 61 -7.08 -6.74 -21.58
N THR A 62 -7.33 -7.14 -22.82
CA THR A 62 -7.59 -6.22 -23.92
C THR A 62 -9.05 -6.24 -24.37
N SER A 63 -9.83 -7.24 -23.97
CA SER A 63 -11.22 -7.44 -24.36
C SER A 63 -12.19 -6.86 -23.34
N MET A 64 -13.06 -5.94 -23.78
CA MET A 64 -14.16 -5.41 -22.96
C MET A 64 -15.14 -6.52 -22.56
N GLU A 65 -15.37 -7.48 -23.43
CA GLU A 65 -16.26 -8.61 -23.14
C GLU A 65 -15.74 -9.45 -21.97
N ASP A 66 -14.46 -9.80 -22.00
CA ASP A 66 -13.83 -10.56 -20.91
C ASP A 66 -13.76 -9.75 -19.62
N PHE A 67 -13.53 -8.44 -19.71
CA PHE A 67 -13.59 -7.55 -18.57
C PHE A 67 -14.96 -7.56 -17.90
N LYS A 68 -16.04 -7.44 -18.69
CA LYS A 68 -17.41 -7.46 -18.17
C LYS A 68 -17.80 -8.82 -17.59
N LYS A 69 -17.36 -9.92 -18.19
CA LYS A 69 -17.66 -11.28 -17.72
C LYS A 69 -16.92 -11.66 -16.43
N SER A 70 -15.82 -11.01 -16.14
CA SER A 70 -15.05 -11.28 -14.93
C SER A 70 -15.89 -11.00 -13.67
N THR A 71 -15.78 -11.89 -12.67
CA THR A 71 -16.43 -11.76 -11.37
C THR A 71 -15.70 -10.79 -10.42
N TYR A 72 -14.54 -10.28 -10.82
CA TYR A 72 -13.80 -9.28 -10.04
C TYR A 72 -14.62 -8.00 -9.91
N ARG A 73 -14.56 -7.40 -8.72
CA ARG A 73 -15.24 -6.13 -8.45
C ARG A 73 -14.58 -4.99 -9.25
N GLU A 74 -15.39 -4.26 -9.99
CA GLU A 74 -14.90 -3.08 -10.71
C GLU A 74 -14.69 -1.91 -9.77
N ILE A 75 -13.53 -1.26 -9.89
CA ILE A 75 -13.16 -0.06 -9.14
C ILE A 75 -12.70 1.03 -10.11
N THR A 76 -12.57 2.25 -9.59
CA THR A 76 -12.11 3.40 -10.37
C THR A 76 -10.60 3.60 -10.25
N VAL A 77 -10.02 4.37 -11.17
CA VAL A 77 -8.62 4.78 -11.10
C VAL A 77 -8.34 5.53 -9.79
N GLU A 78 -9.26 6.40 -9.39
CA GLU A 78 -9.15 7.19 -8.16
C GLU A 78 -9.12 6.30 -6.91
N ASP A 79 -9.87 5.20 -6.90
CA ASP A 79 -9.82 4.23 -5.79
C ASP A 79 -8.40 3.69 -5.57
N ILE A 80 -7.67 3.42 -6.65
CA ILE A 80 -6.29 2.96 -6.58
C ILE A 80 -5.36 4.10 -6.15
N LEU A 81 -5.46 5.25 -6.80
CA LEU A 81 -4.56 6.38 -6.56
C LEU A 81 -4.69 6.95 -5.14
N ASN A 82 -5.90 6.89 -4.57
CA ASN A 82 -6.18 7.36 -3.22
C ASN A 82 -5.92 6.30 -2.13
N THR A 83 -5.56 5.07 -2.51
CA THR A 83 -5.19 4.04 -1.53
C THR A 83 -3.87 4.40 -0.86
N PRO A 84 -3.80 4.47 0.48
CA PRO A 84 -2.56 4.83 1.17
C PRO A 84 -1.45 3.82 0.91
N VAL A 85 -0.26 4.32 0.65
CA VAL A 85 0.96 3.50 0.62
C VAL A 85 1.53 3.46 2.03
N GLU A 86 1.54 2.28 2.63
CA GLU A 86 2.20 2.09 3.92
C GLU A 86 3.71 1.99 3.70
N PRO A 87 4.52 2.73 4.49
CA PRO A 87 5.96 2.58 4.42
C PRO A 87 6.38 1.14 4.77
N GLU A 88 7.29 0.57 4.01
CA GLU A 88 7.90 -0.71 4.36
C GLU A 88 8.93 -0.47 5.47
N PHE A 89 8.72 -1.13 6.61
CA PHE A 89 9.65 -1.11 7.73
C PHE A 89 10.41 -2.43 7.79
N LYS A 90 11.70 -2.35 8.10
CA LYS A 90 12.55 -3.52 8.34
C LYS A 90 12.56 -3.86 9.84
N PRO A 91 12.67 -5.16 10.22
CA PRO A 91 12.86 -5.53 11.62
C PRO A 91 14.01 -4.75 12.27
N TYR A 92 13.76 -4.24 13.48
CA TYR A 92 14.66 -3.37 14.26
C TYR A 92 14.98 -2.00 13.65
N GLN A 93 14.29 -1.61 12.59
CA GLN A 93 14.37 -0.25 12.07
C GLN A 93 13.87 0.74 13.12
N LYS A 94 14.60 1.83 13.29
CA LYS A 94 14.21 2.90 14.20
C LYS A 94 13.02 3.67 13.65
N ILE A 95 11.99 3.80 14.47
CA ILE A 95 10.72 4.46 14.10
C ILE A 95 10.29 5.46 15.17
N LEU A 96 9.34 6.31 14.80
CA LEU A 96 8.52 7.08 15.71
C LEU A 96 7.11 6.51 15.72
N GLY A 97 6.51 6.31 16.89
CA GLY A 97 5.16 5.78 17.04
C GLY A 97 4.29 6.60 17.96
N ARG A 98 2.99 6.60 17.68
CA ARG A 98 1.93 7.15 18.54
C ARG A 98 0.59 6.51 18.21
N ASP A 99 -0.35 6.58 19.14
CA ASP A 99 -1.71 6.05 18.95
C ASP A 99 -2.70 7.15 18.56
N LYS A 100 -2.55 8.35 19.13
CA LYS A 100 -3.45 9.48 18.90
C LYS A 100 -2.69 10.71 18.39
N ASN A 101 -3.36 11.54 17.63
CA ASN A 101 -2.78 12.79 17.14
C ASN A 101 -2.43 13.79 18.26
N THR A 102 -3.02 13.61 19.46
CA THR A 102 -2.73 14.41 20.65
C THR A 102 -1.53 13.89 21.46
N GLU A 103 -1.00 12.73 21.13
CA GLU A 103 0.17 12.15 21.77
C GLU A 103 1.45 12.59 21.06
N VAL A 104 2.52 12.71 21.83
CA VAL A 104 3.84 12.96 21.27
C VAL A 104 4.39 11.73 20.59
N TRP A 105 5.18 11.93 19.54
CA TRP A 105 5.92 10.85 18.90
C TRP A 105 6.99 10.31 19.81
N LYS A 106 7.06 8.99 19.91
CA LYS A 106 8.07 8.27 20.71
C LYS A 106 8.94 7.41 19.81
N CYS A 107 10.21 7.34 20.12
CA CYS A 107 11.16 6.49 19.40
C CYS A 107 11.02 5.03 19.85
N ASP A 108 11.00 4.11 18.91
CA ASP A 108 10.99 2.67 19.15
C ASP A 108 11.68 1.93 17.99
N LEU A 109 11.77 0.63 18.10
CA LEU A 109 12.30 -0.26 17.05
C LEU A 109 11.15 -1.12 16.50
N PHE A 110 11.02 -1.13 15.19
CA PHE A 110 9.99 -1.91 14.52
C PHE A 110 10.23 -3.42 14.69
N GLY A 111 9.20 -4.16 15.01
CA GLY A 111 9.22 -5.62 15.07
C GLY A 111 8.53 -6.24 13.85
N CYS A 112 7.22 -6.15 13.81
CA CYS A 112 6.42 -6.70 12.70
C CYS A 112 5.08 -5.97 12.53
N TYR A 113 4.48 -6.14 11.36
CA TYR A 113 3.11 -5.73 11.09
C TYR A 113 2.17 -6.90 11.36
N ASP A 114 1.18 -6.72 12.23
CA ASP A 114 0.20 -7.74 12.58
C ASP A 114 -1.19 -7.33 12.08
N SER A 115 -1.60 -7.89 10.95
CA SER A 115 -2.89 -7.62 10.33
C SER A 115 -4.09 -8.12 11.16
N SER A 116 -3.87 -9.01 12.13
CA SER A 116 -4.92 -9.46 13.05
C SER A 116 -5.30 -8.41 14.10
N ARG A 117 -4.51 -7.35 14.21
CA ARG A 117 -4.72 -6.23 15.16
C ARG A 117 -5.08 -4.94 14.40
N PRO A 118 -6.33 -4.78 13.94
CA PRO A 118 -6.68 -3.67 13.05
C PRO A 118 -6.53 -2.28 13.65
N PHE A 119 -6.56 -2.16 14.97
CA PHE A 119 -6.42 -0.87 15.66
C PHE A 119 -4.98 -0.53 16.03
N HIS A 120 -4.12 -1.52 16.25
CA HIS A 120 -2.72 -1.37 16.61
C HIS A 120 -1.86 -2.39 15.86
N PRO A 121 -1.71 -2.26 14.53
CA PRO A 121 -1.09 -3.29 13.72
C PRO A 121 0.44 -3.32 13.82
N TYR A 122 1.06 -2.25 14.33
CA TYR A 122 2.51 -2.12 14.37
C TYR A 122 3.06 -2.58 15.72
N THR A 123 3.63 -3.78 15.73
CA THR A 123 4.29 -4.34 16.90
C THR A 123 5.75 -3.91 16.90
N CYS A 124 6.15 -3.18 17.94
CA CYS A 124 7.52 -2.72 18.16
C CYS A 124 8.11 -3.33 19.44
N VAL A 125 9.40 -3.14 19.66
CA VAL A 125 10.10 -3.72 20.82
C VAL A 125 9.50 -3.23 22.14
N GLY A 126 9.21 -1.93 22.24
CA GLY A 126 8.69 -1.34 23.47
C GLY A 126 7.17 -1.38 23.60
N LYS A 127 6.45 -1.31 22.50
CA LYS A 127 4.99 -1.14 22.50
C LYS A 127 4.38 -1.51 21.15
N ILE A 128 3.06 -1.73 21.13
CA ILE A 128 2.26 -1.76 19.89
C ILE A 128 1.75 -0.36 19.57
N TYR A 129 1.71 0.01 18.30
CA TYR A 129 1.30 1.34 17.85
C TYR A 129 0.20 1.28 16.79
N LYS A 130 -0.63 2.29 16.81
CA LYS A 130 -1.64 2.54 15.78
C LYS A 130 -1.03 3.20 14.55
N LYS A 131 -0.03 4.06 14.74
CA LYS A 131 0.64 4.80 13.68
C LYS A 131 2.14 4.85 13.93
N ILE A 132 2.92 4.53 12.91
CA ILE A 132 4.38 4.67 12.93
C ILE A 132 4.89 5.37 11.67
N ILE A 133 6.01 6.04 11.80
CA ILE A 133 6.75 6.67 10.71
C ILE A 133 8.25 6.35 10.86
N PRO A 134 9.05 6.41 9.78
CA PRO A 134 10.50 6.26 9.90
C PRO A 134 11.08 7.33 10.83
N TYR A 135 12.02 6.97 11.67
CA TYR A 135 12.77 7.93 12.49
C TYR A 135 13.63 8.82 11.60
N GLU A 136 14.34 8.22 10.64
CA GLU A 136 15.19 8.93 9.70
C GLU A 136 14.36 9.91 8.86
N GLY A 137 14.77 11.17 8.86
CA GLY A 137 14.04 12.26 8.20
C GLY A 137 12.93 12.88 9.04
N ASN A 138 12.56 12.28 10.17
CA ASN A 138 11.48 12.75 11.06
C ASN A 138 11.96 13.02 12.49
N GLU A 139 13.26 13.10 12.71
CA GLU A 139 13.88 13.27 14.05
C GLU A 139 13.34 14.49 14.79
N HIS A 140 13.01 15.55 14.05
CA HIS A 140 12.46 16.80 14.58
C HIS A 140 11.08 16.65 15.21
N LEU A 141 10.36 15.56 14.88
CA LEU A 141 9.03 15.27 15.43
C LEU A 141 9.08 14.58 16.79
N LEU A 142 10.22 14.03 17.19
CA LEU A 142 10.37 13.34 18.47
C LEU A 142 9.96 14.25 19.63
N ASN A 143 9.08 13.74 20.50
CA ASN A 143 8.48 14.47 21.62
C ASN A 143 7.58 15.65 21.22
N THR A 144 7.16 15.74 19.96
CA THR A 144 6.16 16.71 19.50
C THR A 144 4.85 16.03 19.16
N THR A 145 3.78 16.80 19.03
CA THR A 145 2.48 16.37 18.54
C THR A 145 2.25 16.73 17.08
N ASP A 146 3.25 17.33 16.44
CA ASP A 146 3.14 17.80 15.05
C ASP A 146 2.97 16.64 14.09
N ASP A 147 2.27 16.84 13.00
CA ASP A 147 2.16 15.87 11.93
C ASP A 147 3.41 15.89 11.05
N PRO A 148 3.80 14.72 10.51
CA PRO A 148 4.85 14.68 9.51
C PRO A 148 4.47 15.57 8.33
N ASP A 149 5.46 16.26 7.78
CA ASP A 149 5.25 16.96 6.51
C ASP A 149 4.76 15.95 5.48
N ILE A 150 3.55 16.16 5.00
CA ILE A 150 3.04 15.38 3.88
C ILE A 150 3.86 15.83 2.69
N ASP A 151 4.61 14.91 2.11
CA ASP A 151 5.39 15.14 0.90
C ASP A 151 4.52 15.83 -0.15
N ARG A 152 4.96 16.98 -0.51
CA ARG A 152 4.31 17.87 -1.45
C ARG A 152 4.71 17.52 -2.88
#